data_2aa5725dcf0d16709deef75f67a74e2a
#
_entry.id   2aa5725dcf0d16709deef75f67a74e2a
#
_cell.length_a   1.000
_cell.length_b   1.000
_cell.length_c   1.000
_cell.angle_alpha   90.00
_cell.angle_beta   90.00
_cell.angle_gamma   90.00
#
_symmetry.space_group_name_H-M   'P 1'
#
loop_
_entity.id
_entity.type
_entity.pdbx_description
1 polymer ?
#
loop_
_entity_poly.entity_id
_entity_poly.type
_entity_poly.pdbx_seq_one_letter_code
_entity_poly.pdbx_strand_id
1 'polypeptide(L)'
;FRTVINNRPDGESQGQPSAAELAAIAKQHGLAYHHQPVISGAMTEHDVIAFRQLLASAAQPVLAFCRSGTRCTTLWAFASAGELAADDIIGAAARAGYDLSVDYHRDPVPAFQGEDAAWVDTLLEPLRQGKA
;
A
#
# COMPACT_ATOMS: atom_id res chain seq x y z
N PHE A 1 -4.06 -17.18 -5.04
CA PHE A 1 -2.94 -16.22 -5.00
C PHE A 1 -1.63 -16.91 -5.33
N ARG A 2 -0.71 -16.16 -5.90
CA ARG A 2 0.65 -16.64 -6.22
C ARG A 2 1.73 -15.93 -5.42
N THR A 3 1.46 -14.70 -4.99
CA THR A 3 2.41 -13.88 -4.24
C THR A 3 1.74 -13.29 -3.02
N VAL A 4 2.46 -13.23 -1.91
CA VAL A 4 2.04 -12.56 -0.67
C VAL A 4 3.03 -11.44 -0.38
N ILE A 5 2.51 -10.23 -0.15
CA ILE A 5 3.28 -9.08 0.31
C ILE A 5 2.82 -8.74 1.73
N ASN A 6 3.74 -8.79 2.67
CA ASN A 6 3.50 -8.42 4.06
C ASN A 6 4.03 -7.01 4.30
N ASN A 7 3.13 -6.05 4.48
CA ASN A 7 3.49 -4.67 4.79
C ASN A 7 3.52 -4.38 6.30
N ARG A 8 3.33 -5.39 7.13
CA ARG A 8 3.25 -5.21 8.58
C ARG A 8 4.61 -5.41 9.22
N PRO A 9 5.14 -4.43 9.98
CA PRO A 9 6.34 -4.63 10.79
C PRO A 9 6.12 -5.72 11.84
N ASP A 10 7.16 -6.47 12.15
CA ASP A 10 7.11 -7.45 13.24
C ASP A 10 6.89 -6.74 14.58
N GLY A 11 6.17 -7.41 15.48
CA GLY A 11 6.02 -6.93 16.85
C GLY A 11 5.03 -5.78 17.04
N GLU A 12 4.15 -5.50 16.09
CA GLU A 12 3.12 -4.47 16.26
C GLU A 12 2.07 -4.87 17.30
N SER A 13 1.81 -6.15 17.45
CA SER A 13 0.83 -6.66 18.41
C SER A 13 1.38 -7.88 19.11
N GLN A 14 0.93 -8.10 20.34
CA GLN A 14 1.23 -9.32 21.08
C GLN A 14 0.62 -10.51 20.34
N GLY A 15 1.39 -11.59 20.17
CA GLY A 15 0.93 -12.80 19.49
C GLY A 15 0.94 -12.73 17.98
N GLN A 16 1.39 -11.62 17.40
CA GLN A 16 1.50 -11.49 15.95
C GLN A 16 2.54 -12.47 15.40
N PRO A 17 2.21 -13.27 14.36
CA PRO A 17 3.19 -14.10 13.70
C PRO A 17 4.31 -13.25 13.10
N SER A 18 5.56 -13.70 13.21
CA SER A 18 6.69 -13.01 12.62
C SER A 18 6.71 -13.15 11.09
N ALA A 19 7.40 -12.23 10.43
CA ALA A 19 7.61 -12.32 8.99
C ALA A 19 8.32 -13.63 8.60
N ALA A 20 9.26 -14.10 9.43
CA ALA A 20 9.95 -15.36 9.18
C ALA A 20 9.02 -16.58 9.25
N GLU A 21 8.09 -16.60 10.21
CA GLU A 21 7.08 -17.65 10.31
C GLU A 21 6.16 -17.65 9.10
N LEU A 22 5.71 -16.47 8.68
CA LEU A 22 4.83 -16.33 7.51
C LEU A 22 5.54 -16.70 6.22
N ALA A 23 6.83 -16.36 6.09
CA ALA A 23 7.63 -16.76 4.93
C ALA A 23 7.74 -18.28 4.81
N ALA A 24 7.94 -18.97 5.93
CA ALA A 24 8.01 -20.43 5.95
C ALA A 24 6.68 -21.06 5.54
N ILE A 25 5.56 -20.52 6.02
CA ILE A 25 4.23 -21.01 5.67
C ILE A 25 3.95 -20.76 4.18
N ALA A 26 4.27 -19.59 3.67
CA ALA A 26 4.10 -19.27 2.25
C ALA A 26 4.89 -20.23 1.37
N LYS A 27 6.11 -20.54 1.75
CA LYS A 27 6.96 -21.50 1.03
C LYS A 27 6.33 -22.89 1.00
N GLN A 28 5.75 -23.35 2.10
CA GLN A 28 5.05 -24.63 2.17
C GLN A 28 3.87 -24.71 1.21
N HIS A 29 3.23 -23.58 0.92
CA HIS A 29 2.09 -23.48 0.01
C HIS A 29 2.49 -23.09 -1.42
N GLY A 30 3.77 -23.03 -1.73
CA GLY A 30 4.25 -22.68 -3.07
C GLY A 30 4.04 -21.21 -3.44
N LEU A 31 3.92 -20.31 -2.47
CA LEU A 31 3.71 -18.90 -2.68
C LEU A 31 5.02 -18.13 -2.62
N ALA A 32 5.19 -17.15 -3.52
CA ALA A 32 6.24 -16.16 -3.36
C ALA A 32 5.87 -15.24 -2.18
N TYR A 33 6.87 -14.82 -1.41
CA TYR A 33 6.65 -14.00 -0.21
C TYR A 33 7.65 -12.85 -0.16
N HIS A 34 7.12 -11.65 0.11
CA HIS A 34 7.92 -10.45 0.30
C HIS A 34 7.52 -9.75 1.57
N HIS A 35 8.50 -9.40 2.40
CA HIS A 35 8.28 -8.57 3.58
C HIS A 35 8.76 -7.15 3.28
N GLN A 36 7.80 -6.23 3.14
CA GLN A 36 8.07 -4.80 2.99
C GLN A 36 7.38 -4.07 4.14
N PRO A 37 8.01 -3.99 5.31
CA PRO A 37 7.38 -3.34 6.47
C PRO A 37 7.19 -1.85 6.23
N VAL A 38 5.98 -1.37 6.50
CA VAL A 38 5.62 0.04 6.42
C VAL A 38 5.03 0.46 7.76
N ILE A 39 5.60 1.50 8.36
CA ILE A 39 5.17 1.99 9.67
C ILE A 39 3.90 2.83 9.48
N SER A 40 2.86 2.49 10.26
CA SER A 40 1.61 3.23 10.25
C SER A 40 1.84 4.70 10.65
N GLY A 41 1.36 5.63 9.82
CA GLY A 41 1.57 7.06 10.04
C GLY A 41 2.94 7.60 9.61
N ALA A 42 3.81 6.75 9.08
CA ALA A 42 5.17 7.13 8.64
C ALA A 42 5.51 6.54 7.26
N MET A 43 4.53 6.41 6.39
CA MET A 43 4.71 5.96 5.01
C MET A 43 5.52 6.99 4.22
N THR A 44 6.51 6.52 3.45
CA THR A 44 7.40 7.38 2.68
C THR A 44 7.22 7.17 1.18
N GLU A 45 7.75 8.10 0.37
CA GLU A 45 7.82 7.93 -1.08
C GLU A 45 8.54 6.62 -1.46
N HIS A 46 9.62 6.31 -0.74
CA HIS A 46 10.39 5.09 -0.97
C HIS A 46 9.52 3.85 -0.80
N ASP A 47 8.64 3.83 0.21
CA ASP A 47 7.71 2.73 0.44
C ASP A 47 6.77 2.55 -0.76
N VAL A 48 6.25 3.63 -1.30
CA VAL A 48 5.35 3.61 -2.47
C VAL A 48 6.07 3.09 -3.71
N ILE A 49 7.29 3.58 -3.96
CA ILE A 49 8.09 3.14 -5.11
C ILE A 49 8.42 1.65 -5.00
N ALA A 50 8.86 1.21 -3.84
CA ALA A 50 9.17 -0.20 -3.60
C ALA A 50 7.94 -1.10 -3.79
N PHE A 51 6.78 -0.67 -3.31
CA PHE A 51 5.53 -1.41 -3.48
C PHE A 51 5.12 -1.49 -4.95
N ARG A 52 5.25 -0.38 -5.68
CA ARG A 52 4.99 -0.36 -7.13
C ARG A 52 5.87 -1.36 -7.88
N GLN A 53 7.16 -1.40 -7.55
CA GLN A 53 8.12 -2.32 -8.16
C GLN A 53 7.77 -3.77 -7.85
N LEU A 54 7.38 -4.07 -6.61
CA LEU A 54 6.92 -5.41 -6.23
C LEU A 54 5.69 -5.83 -7.03
N LEU A 55 4.69 -4.96 -7.14
CA LEU A 55 3.48 -5.27 -7.91
C LEU A 55 3.78 -5.51 -9.39
N ALA A 56 4.71 -4.73 -9.97
CA ALA A 56 5.06 -4.85 -11.38
C ALA A 56 5.76 -6.17 -11.70
N SER A 57 6.54 -6.72 -10.77
CA SER A 57 7.33 -7.93 -10.98
C SER A 57 6.72 -9.19 -10.38
N ALA A 58 5.75 -9.06 -9.49
CA ALA A 58 5.18 -10.21 -8.77
C ALA A 58 4.25 -11.04 -9.66
N ALA A 59 4.28 -12.35 -9.45
CA ALA A 59 3.32 -13.25 -10.07
C ALA A 59 1.92 -12.98 -9.51
N GLN A 60 0.97 -12.73 -10.39
CA GLN A 60 -0.42 -12.46 -10.05
C GLN A 60 -1.23 -13.76 -9.87
N PRO A 61 -2.28 -13.77 -9.06
CA PRO A 61 -2.75 -12.68 -8.19
C PRO A 61 -1.88 -12.46 -6.94
N VAL A 62 -1.82 -11.21 -6.47
CA VAL A 62 -1.07 -10.81 -5.29
C VAL A 62 -2.03 -10.56 -4.11
N LEU A 63 -1.68 -11.09 -2.95
CA LEU A 63 -2.31 -10.75 -1.69
C LEU A 63 -1.33 -9.87 -0.90
N ALA A 64 -1.72 -8.61 -0.65
CA ALA A 64 -0.98 -7.73 0.23
C ALA A 64 -1.74 -7.58 1.55
N PHE A 65 -1.05 -7.63 2.67
CA PHE A 65 -1.68 -7.45 3.97
C PHE A 65 -0.85 -6.60 4.92
N CYS A 66 -1.55 -6.01 5.86
CA CYS A 66 -1.01 -5.33 7.04
C CYS A 66 -1.89 -5.68 8.23
N ARG A 67 -2.16 -4.78 9.16
CA ARG A 67 -3.04 -5.09 10.28
C ARG A 67 -4.52 -5.12 9.86
N SER A 68 -4.98 -4.07 9.14
CA SER A 68 -6.39 -3.91 8.73
C SER A 68 -6.59 -3.81 7.22
N GLY A 69 -5.50 -3.75 6.47
CA GLY A 69 -5.52 -3.50 5.03
C GLY A 69 -5.41 -2.04 4.63
N THR A 70 -5.50 -1.10 5.56
CA THR A 70 -5.46 0.33 5.25
C THR A 70 -4.12 0.76 4.65
N ARG A 71 -2.99 0.33 5.22
CA ARG A 71 -1.65 0.65 4.68
C ARG A 71 -1.47 0.10 3.27
N CYS A 72 -1.87 -1.15 3.06
CA CYS A 72 -1.77 -1.78 1.75
C CYS A 72 -2.64 -1.06 0.72
N THR A 73 -3.84 -0.68 1.09
CA THR A 73 -4.76 0.04 0.21
C THR A 73 -4.20 1.41 -0.15
N THR A 74 -3.62 2.13 0.82
CA THR A 74 -2.99 3.42 0.60
C THR A 74 -1.76 3.29 -0.31
N LEU A 75 -0.91 2.30 -0.08
CA LEU A 75 0.25 2.01 -0.94
C LEU A 75 -0.20 1.72 -2.38
N TRP A 76 -1.21 0.87 -2.54
CA TRP A 76 -1.75 0.54 -3.86
C TRP A 76 -2.29 1.77 -4.56
N ALA A 77 -3.02 2.60 -3.84
CA ALA A 77 -3.62 3.81 -4.39
C ALA A 77 -2.56 4.79 -4.90
N PHE A 78 -1.52 5.06 -4.12
CA PHE A 78 -0.42 5.91 -4.56
C PHE A 78 0.40 5.26 -5.67
N ALA A 79 0.63 3.96 -5.60
CA ALA A 79 1.35 3.23 -6.65
C ALA A 79 0.60 3.23 -7.99
N SER A 80 -0.73 3.34 -7.95
CA SER A 80 -1.60 3.37 -9.14
C SER A 80 -1.84 4.77 -9.67
N ALA A 81 -1.36 5.80 -8.98
CA ALA A 81 -1.51 7.19 -9.42
C ALA A 81 -0.82 7.39 -10.78
N GLY A 82 -1.53 8.02 -11.71
CA GLY A 82 -1.07 8.20 -13.08
C GLY A 82 -1.39 7.06 -14.04
N GLU A 83 -1.73 5.87 -13.53
CA GLU A 83 -2.16 4.73 -14.35
C GLU A 83 -3.68 4.55 -14.34
N LEU A 84 -4.30 4.84 -13.20
CA LEU A 84 -5.74 4.78 -13.02
C LEU A 84 -6.28 6.16 -12.65
N ALA A 85 -7.52 6.44 -13.05
CA ALA A 85 -8.20 7.67 -12.67
C ALA A 85 -8.49 7.68 -11.16
N ALA A 86 -8.47 8.89 -10.56
CA ALA A 86 -8.73 9.05 -9.13
C ALA A 86 -10.04 8.42 -8.69
N ASP A 87 -11.10 8.65 -9.45
CA ASP A 87 -12.42 8.10 -9.11
C ASP A 87 -12.44 6.59 -9.16
N ASP A 88 -11.69 5.97 -10.05
CA ASP A 88 -11.58 4.51 -10.14
C ASP A 88 -10.81 3.95 -8.94
N ILE A 89 -9.74 4.62 -8.50
CA ILE A 89 -8.97 4.25 -7.33
C ILE A 89 -9.82 4.35 -6.07
N ILE A 90 -10.46 5.49 -5.87
CA ILE A 90 -11.32 5.75 -4.70
C ILE A 90 -12.50 4.77 -4.68
N GLY A 91 -13.12 4.56 -5.84
CA GLY A 91 -14.24 3.64 -5.98
C GLY A 91 -13.86 2.19 -5.69
N ALA A 92 -12.71 1.73 -6.18
CA ALA A 92 -12.21 0.38 -5.91
C ALA A 92 -11.93 0.17 -4.42
N ALA A 93 -11.28 1.15 -3.78
CA ALA A 93 -11.03 1.11 -2.35
C ALA A 93 -12.33 1.08 -1.54
N ALA A 94 -13.31 1.91 -1.92
CA ALA A 94 -14.61 1.96 -1.25
C ALA A 94 -15.36 0.63 -1.35
N ARG A 95 -15.33 -0.02 -2.50
CA ARG A 95 -15.94 -1.35 -2.67
C ARG A 95 -15.28 -2.41 -1.79
N ALA A 96 -14.00 -2.23 -1.47
CA ALA A 96 -13.27 -3.11 -0.56
C ALA A 96 -13.42 -2.71 0.92
N GLY A 97 -14.14 -1.63 1.22
CA GLY A 97 -14.39 -1.17 2.58
C GLY A 97 -13.44 -0.09 3.08
N TYR A 98 -12.68 0.56 2.21
CA TYR A 98 -11.70 1.59 2.58
C TYR A 98 -12.09 2.95 2.00
N ASP A 99 -12.25 3.95 2.87
CA ASP A 99 -12.55 5.32 2.43
C ASP A 99 -11.25 6.11 2.27
N LEU A 100 -10.83 6.29 1.02
CA LEU A 100 -9.67 7.09 0.65
C LEU A 100 -10.02 8.50 0.17
N SER A 101 -11.30 8.85 0.10
CA SER A 101 -11.73 10.14 -0.46
C SER A 101 -11.13 11.34 0.27
N VAL A 102 -10.98 11.24 1.59
CA VAL A 102 -10.39 12.28 2.42
C VAL A 102 -8.89 12.42 2.15
N ASP A 103 -8.18 11.30 2.03
CA ASP A 103 -6.74 11.29 1.86
C ASP A 103 -6.31 11.86 0.50
N TYR A 104 -7.11 11.65 -0.55
CA TYR A 104 -6.80 12.14 -1.88
C TYR A 104 -7.21 13.59 -2.13
N HIS A 105 -8.09 14.15 -1.30
CA HIS A 105 -8.60 15.51 -1.49
C HIS A 105 -8.14 16.49 -0.41
N ARG A 106 -7.47 16.01 0.63
CA ARG A 106 -6.89 16.85 1.67
C ARG A 106 -5.46 17.23 1.39
N ASP A 107 -5.14 18.44 1.73
CA ASP A 107 -3.80 18.99 1.64
C ASP A 107 -3.46 19.65 2.99
N PRO A 108 -2.41 19.26 3.69
CA PRO A 108 -1.60 18.05 3.45
C PRO A 108 -2.31 16.77 3.93
N VAL A 109 -1.94 15.65 3.38
CA VAL A 109 -2.44 14.36 3.84
C VAL A 109 -1.83 14.07 5.22
N PRO A 110 -2.64 13.83 6.27
CA PRO A 110 -2.12 13.70 7.63
C PRO A 110 -1.11 12.57 7.84
N ALA A 111 -1.16 11.54 7.00
CA ALA A 111 -0.25 10.40 7.09
C ALA A 111 1.16 10.72 6.55
N PHE A 112 1.31 11.82 5.83
CA PHE A 112 2.55 12.23 5.21
C PHE A 112 2.95 13.59 5.79
N GLN A 113 3.98 13.62 6.61
CA GLN A 113 4.43 14.82 7.30
C GLN A 113 5.90 15.09 7.00
N GLY A 114 6.29 16.36 7.09
CA GLY A 114 7.67 16.79 6.95
C GLY A 114 8.12 16.97 5.52
N GLU A 115 9.38 16.63 5.26
CA GLU A 115 10.03 16.83 3.96
C GLU A 115 9.37 16.04 2.83
N ASP A 116 8.58 15.03 3.19
CA ASP A 116 7.94 14.15 2.22
C ASP A 116 6.63 14.70 1.66
N ALA A 117 6.14 15.82 2.19
CA ALA A 117 4.85 16.39 1.78
C ALA A 117 4.80 16.81 0.30
N ALA A 118 5.92 17.27 -0.24
CA ALA A 118 5.99 17.75 -1.62
C ALA A 118 5.78 16.64 -2.65
N TRP A 119 6.27 15.44 -2.38
CA TRP A 119 6.07 14.32 -3.32
C TRP A 119 4.64 13.81 -3.31
N VAL A 120 3.97 13.89 -2.16
CA VAL A 120 2.56 13.56 -2.05
C VAL A 120 1.73 14.44 -2.97
N ASP A 121 2.00 15.74 -2.97
CA ASP A 121 1.31 16.67 -3.87
C ASP A 121 1.53 16.33 -5.34
N THR A 122 2.75 15.97 -5.70
CA THR A 122 3.07 15.55 -7.07
C THR A 122 2.29 14.30 -7.48
N LEU A 123 2.20 13.33 -6.59
CA LEU A 123 1.44 12.10 -6.85
C LEU A 123 -0.08 12.34 -6.89
N LEU A 124 -0.56 13.23 -6.03
CA LEU A 124 -1.98 13.49 -5.92
C LEU A 124 -2.52 14.46 -6.99
N GLU A 125 -1.65 15.25 -7.62
CA GLU A 125 -2.11 16.24 -8.60
C GLU A 125 -2.94 15.64 -9.74
N PRO A 126 -2.52 14.56 -10.40
CA PRO A 126 -3.36 13.92 -11.42
C PRO A 126 -4.70 13.44 -10.87
N LEU A 127 -4.71 12.97 -9.62
CA LEU A 127 -5.92 12.48 -8.96
C LEU A 127 -6.88 13.62 -8.64
N ARG A 128 -6.34 14.75 -8.13
CA ARG A 128 -7.13 15.95 -7.81
C ARG A 128 -7.77 16.56 -9.06
N GLN A 129 -7.10 16.46 -10.20
CA GLN A 129 -7.63 16.96 -11.48
C GLN A 129 -8.59 15.99 -12.14
N GLY A 130 -8.84 14.81 -11.57
CA GLY A 130 -9.67 13.77 -12.18
C GLY A 130 -9.06 13.15 -13.43
N LYS A 131 -7.73 13.24 -13.59
CA LYS A 131 -6.96 12.65 -14.69
C LYS A 131 -6.17 11.44 -14.21
N ALA A 132 -6.15 10.44 -15.02
CA ALA A 132 -5.31 9.27 -14.77
C ALA A 132 -3.86 9.57 -15.13
#